data_ac79ed5a3146ff0b42fbca7dac4220d5
#
_entry.id   ac79ed5a3146ff0b42fbca7dac4220d5
#
_cell.length_a   1.000
_cell.length_b   1.000
_cell.length_c   1.000
_cell.angle_alpha   90.00
_cell.angle_beta   90.00
_cell.angle_gamma   90.00
#
_symmetry.space_group_name_H-M   'P 1'
#
loop_
_entity.id
_entity.type
_entity.pdbx_description
1 polymer ?
#
loop_
_entity_poly.entity_id
_entity_poly.type
_entity_poly.pdbx_seq_one_letter_code
_entity_poly.pdbx_strand_id
1 'polypeptide(L)'
;TQKPPVQKTGLTLGMGMTEKQGGTDVRANTTRAERTGSGFYRLTGHKWFMSAPMSDAFLVLGQAPEGLSCFLVPRILGDGSGNGFRFQRLKDKLGNRSNASSEVEFVNAIGEMVGDPGAGVKTIMDMVTLTRLDCAVASSA
;
A
#
# COMPACT_ATOMS: atom_id res chain seq x y z
N THR A 1 12.24 -17.98 6.54
CA THR A 1 12.81 -17.29 5.35
C THR A 1 11.66 -17.01 4.39
N GLN A 2 11.39 -15.75 4.11
CA GLN A 2 10.34 -15.38 3.17
C GLN A 2 10.82 -15.69 1.75
N LYS A 3 10.00 -16.45 1.01
CA LYS A 3 10.29 -16.75 -0.40
C LYS A 3 10.04 -15.49 -1.24
N PRO A 4 10.90 -15.17 -2.22
CA PRO A 4 10.61 -14.12 -3.20
C PRO A 4 9.29 -14.38 -3.93
N PRO A 5 8.56 -13.34 -4.36
CA PRO A 5 7.27 -13.48 -5.03
C PRO A 5 7.26 -14.48 -6.19
N VAL A 6 8.34 -14.52 -6.97
CA VAL A 6 8.52 -15.44 -8.13
C VAL A 6 8.55 -16.93 -7.77
N GLN A 7 8.71 -17.26 -6.50
CA GLN A 7 8.75 -18.66 -6.00
C GLN A 7 7.45 -19.08 -5.31
N LYS A 8 6.42 -18.24 -5.34
CA LYS A 8 5.13 -18.50 -4.71
C LYS A 8 4.08 -18.90 -5.73
N THR A 9 3.17 -19.76 -5.33
CA THR A 9 2.01 -20.16 -6.13
C THR A 9 0.86 -19.15 -6.08
N GLY A 10 0.92 -18.19 -5.16
CA GLY A 10 -0.04 -17.10 -5.01
C GLY A 10 0.59 -15.92 -4.28
N LEU A 11 0.10 -14.73 -4.53
CA LEU A 11 0.55 -13.48 -3.91
C LEU A 11 -0.55 -12.88 -3.05
N THR A 12 -0.16 -12.29 -1.93
CA THR A 12 -1.05 -11.52 -1.07
C THR A 12 -0.88 -10.04 -1.30
N LEU A 13 -1.99 -9.31 -1.35
CA LEU A 13 -2.00 -7.86 -1.52
C LEU A 13 -2.58 -7.17 -0.29
N GLY A 14 -1.95 -6.09 0.10
CA GLY A 14 -2.45 -5.14 1.08
C GLY A 14 -2.71 -3.78 0.43
N MET A 15 -3.09 -2.79 1.24
CA MET A 15 -3.23 -1.41 0.75
C MET A 15 -2.77 -0.39 1.79
N GLY A 16 -2.31 0.76 1.29
CA GLY A 16 -1.91 1.92 2.08
C GLY A 16 -2.51 3.20 1.51
N MET A 17 -3.58 3.70 2.15
CA MET A 17 -4.28 4.91 1.72
C MET A 17 -4.07 6.06 2.70
N THR A 18 -4.37 5.81 3.97
CA THR A 18 -4.42 6.81 5.04
C THR A 18 -3.03 7.25 5.48
N GLU A 19 -2.83 8.54 5.59
CA GLU A 19 -1.66 9.15 6.20
C GLU A 19 -1.99 9.75 7.58
N LYS A 20 -1.00 10.32 8.25
CA LYS A 20 -1.13 10.80 9.64
C LYS A 20 -2.15 11.93 9.79
N GLN A 21 -2.35 12.75 8.75
CA GLN A 21 -3.34 13.84 8.77
C GLN A 21 -4.80 13.32 8.75
N GLY A 22 -5.04 12.07 8.37
CA GLY A 22 -6.35 11.43 8.40
C GLY A 22 -6.72 10.73 7.10
N GLY A 23 -7.79 9.93 7.15
CA GLY A 23 -8.28 9.12 6.02
C GLY A 23 -9.50 9.71 5.30
N THR A 24 -10.12 10.77 5.83
CA THR A 24 -11.30 11.41 5.24
C THR A 24 -10.96 12.28 4.02
N ASP A 25 -9.73 12.77 3.95
CA ASP A 25 -9.22 13.52 2.80
C ASP A 25 -7.91 12.90 2.29
N VAL A 26 -8.02 11.82 1.55
CA VAL A 26 -6.86 11.15 0.93
C VAL A 26 -6.21 11.98 -0.18
N ARG A 27 -6.90 13.02 -0.70
CA ARG A 27 -6.30 13.93 -1.70
C ARG A 27 -5.23 14.82 -1.10
N ALA A 28 -5.30 15.05 0.22
CA ALA A 28 -4.27 15.76 0.98
C ALA A 28 -3.04 14.90 1.33
N ASN A 29 -2.95 13.67 0.83
CA ASN A 29 -1.80 12.81 1.04
C ASN A 29 -0.51 13.47 0.57
N THR A 30 0.57 13.26 1.33
CA THR A 30 1.88 13.87 1.10
C THR A 30 2.92 12.88 0.58
N THR A 31 2.64 11.58 0.56
CA THR A 31 3.51 10.58 -0.07
C THR A 31 3.73 10.95 -1.53
N ARG A 32 4.97 11.13 -1.92
CA ARG A 32 5.37 11.50 -3.28
C ARG A 32 5.78 10.28 -4.08
N ALA A 33 5.47 10.31 -5.37
CA ALA A 33 5.88 9.32 -6.34
C ALA A 33 6.62 10.02 -7.49
N GLU A 34 7.92 9.79 -7.59
CA GLU A 34 8.78 10.39 -8.59
C GLU A 34 9.09 9.37 -9.69
N ARG A 35 8.88 9.74 -10.94
CA ARG A 35 9.12 8.85 -12.08
C ARG A 35 10.61 8.55 -12.23
N THR A 36 10.94 7.28 -12.44
CA THR A 36 12.28 6.83 -12.80
C THR A 36 12.43 6.74 -14.33
N GLY A 37 13.66 6.69 -14.84
CA GLY A 37 13.90 6.54 -16.27
C GLY A 37 13.43 5.21 -16.89
N SER A 38 13.05 4.23 -16.07
CA SER A 38 12.63 2.87 -16.48
C SER A 38 11.09 2.66 -16.45
N GLY A 39 10.30 3.72 -16.27
CA GLY A 39 8.84 3.63 -16.20
C GLY A 39 8.29 3.29 -14.82
N PHE A 40 9.13 2.97 -13.86
CA PHE A 40 8.79 2.82 -12.45
C PHE A 40 8.76 4.16 -11.71
N TYR A 41 8.29 4.12 -10.48
CA TYR A 41 8.27 5.29 -9.58
C TYR A 41 9.01 4.98 -8.29
N ARG A 42 9.61 6.02 -7.70
CA ARG A 42 10.14 5.99 -6.34
C ARG A 42 9.16 6.67 -5.42
N LEU A 43 8.66 5.94 -4.42
CA LEU A 43 7.74 6.45 -3.43
C LEU A 43 8.52 6.84 -2.17
N THR A 44 8.26 8.05 -1.67
CA THR A 44 8.79 8.56 -0.40
C THR A 44 7.66 9.21 0.38
N GLY A 45 7.49 8.81 1.63
CA GLY A 45 6.40 9.29 2.48
C GLY A 45 6.03 8.27 3.54
N HIS A 46 4.82 8.37 4.10
CA HIS A 46 4.38 7.43 5.11
C HIS A 46 2.92 7.04 4.96
N LYS A 47 2.56 5.88 5.53
CA LYS A 47 1.17 5.46 5.71
C LYS A 47 0.90 5.17 7.18
N TRP A 48 -0.20 5.75 7.68
CA TRP A 48 -0.62 5.62 9.06
C TRP A 48 -1.26 4.27 9.37
N PHE A 49 -1.94 3.69 8.37
CA PHE A 49 -2.50 2.33 8.43
C PHE A 49 -2.14 1.57 7.17
N MET A 50 -1.41 0.46 7.34
CA MET A 50 -1.23 -0.57 6.35
C MET A 50 -1.56 -1.91 6.98
N SER A 51 -2.67 -2.50 6.55
CA SER A 51 -3.09 -3.82 7.02
C SER A 51 -2.30 -4.93 6.37
N ALA A 52 -2.15 -6.04 7.09
CA ALA A 52 -1.41 -7.22 6.66
C ALA A 52 0.02 -6.89 6.16
N PRO A 53 0.89 -6.33 7.03
CA PRO A 53 2.24 -5.89 6.64
C PRO A 53 3.12 -7.02 6.11
N MET A 54 2.71 -8.27 6.30
CA MET A 54 3.37 -9.45 5.75
C MET A 54 3.03 -9.69 4.26
N SER A 55 2.10 -8.96 3.66
CA SER A 55 1.71 -9.12 2.24
C SER A 55 2.89 -8.94 1.30
N ASP A 56 2.79 -9.55 0.12
CA ASP A 56 3.86 -9.54 -0.88
C ASP A 56 3.98 -8.20 -1.60
N ALA A 57 2.83 -7.54 -1.82
CA ALA A 57 2.77 -6.20 -2.41
C ALA A 57 1.61 -5.41 -1.83
N PHE A 58 1.59 -4.10 -2.13
CA PHE A 58 0.58 -3.18 -1.64
C PHE A 58 0.12 -2.23 -2.73
N LEU A 59 -1.19 -1.96 -2.78
CA LEU A 59 -1.71 -0.81 -3.50
C LEU A 59 -1.58 0.43 -2.61
N VAL A 60 -0.86 1.42 -3.10
CA VAL A 60 -0.51 2.63 -2.33
C VAL A 60 -0.92 3.88 -3.11
N LEU A 61 -1.56 4.83 -2.42
CA LEU A 61 -1.80 6.15 -2.99
C LEU A 61 -0.60 7.06 -2.78
N GLY A 62 -0.17 7.75 -3.84
CA GLY A 62 0.92 8.72 -3.82
C GLY A 62 0.70 9.83 -4.83
N GLN A 63 1.26 11.00 -4.54
CA GLN A 63 1.25 12.17 -5.42
C GLN A 63 2.30 11.99 -6.52
N ALA A 64 1.84 11.80 -7.74
CA ALA A 64 2.64 11.86 -8.95
C ALA A 64 2.54 13.26 -9.60
N PRO A 65 3.35 13.59 -10.61
CA PRO A 65 3.20 14.84 -11.34
C PRO A 65 1.80 15.06 -11.91
N GLU A 66 1.12 13.98 -12.27
CA GLU A 66 -0.23 13.99 -12.85
C GLU A 66 -1.34 14.02 -11.78
N GLY A 67 -1.00 14.00 -10.49
CA GLY A 67 -1.91 14.00 -9.35
C GLY A 67 -1.90 12.69 -8.56
N LEU A 68 -2.85 12.56 -7.64
CA LEU A 68 -2.95 11.41 -6.75
C LEU A 68 -3.22 10.13 -7.54
N SER A 69 -2.25 9.25 -7.59
CA SER A 69 -2.24 8.02 -8.39
C SER A 69 -2.11 6.79 -7.50
N CYS A 70 -2.45 5.63 -8.04
CA CYS A 70 -2.32 4.34 -7.37
C CYS A 70 -1.07 3.62 -7.85
N PHE A 71 -0.33 3.01 -6.94
CA PHE A 71 0.90 2.28 -7.22
C PHE A 71 0.86 0.89 -6.63
N LEU A 72 1.28 -0.10 -7.41
CA LEU A 72 1.62 -1.43 -6.92
C LEU A 72 3.07 -1.40 -6.43
N VAL A 73 3.26 -1.60 -5.14
CA VAL A 73 4.57 -1.53 -4.49
C VAL A 73 4.89 -2.90 -3.89
N PRO A 74 5.77 -3.68 -4.50
CA PRO A 74 6.20 -4.97 -3.96
C PRO A 74 7.02 -4.76 -2.69
N ARG A 75 6.86 -5.62 -1.68
CA ARG A 75 7.66 -5.56 -0.45
C ARG A 75 9.09 -6.08 -0.64
N ILE A 76 9.23 -7.06 -1.51
CA ILE A 76 10.52 -7.67 -1.89
C ILE A 76 10.69 -7.48 -3.39
N LEU A 77 11.84 -7.00 -3.81
CA LEU A 77 12.18 -6.83 -5.22
C LEU A 77 12.53 -8.17 -5.89
N GLY A 78 12.61 -8.18 -7.22
CA GLY A 78 12.88 -9.38 -8.00
C GLY A 78 14.25 -10.04 -7.71
N ASP A 79 15.22 -9.27 -7.23
CA ASP A 79 16.52 -9.73 -6.79
C ASP A 79 16.53 -10.29 -5.35
N GLY A 80 15.39 -10.28 -4.66
CA GLY A 80 15.22 -10.72 -3.29
C GLY A 80 15.54 -9.66 -2.23
N SER A 81 15.93 -8.46 -2.61
CA SER A 81 16.19 -7.37 -1.68
C SER A 81 14.88 -6.74 -1.16
N GLY A 82 14.93 -6.12 0.01
CA GLY A 82 13.80 -5.35 0.56
C GLY A 82 13.58 -4.05 -0.20
N ASN A 83 12.33 -3.70 -0.45
CA ASN A 83 11.94 -2.54 -1.26
C ASN A 83 11.60 -1.29 -0.43
N GLY A 84 12.56 -0.75 0.30
CA GLY A 84 12.40 0.59 0.91
C GLY A 84 11.25 0.74 1.92
N PHE A 85 10.66 -0.34 2.43
CA PHE A 85 9.67 -0.32 3.50
C PHE A 85 10.36 -0.25 4.86
N ARG A 86 9.95 0.69 5.69
CA ARG A 86 10.34 0.80 7.10
C ARG A 86 9.10 0.68 7.97
N PHE A 87 8.85 -0.50 8.50
CA PHE A 87 7.77 -0.74 9.45
C PHE A 87 8.14 -0.12 10.80
N GLN A 88 7.33 0.85 11.25
CA GLN A 88 7.60 1.60 12.47
C GLN A 88 7.05 0.88 13.70
N ARG A 89 5.78 0.52 13.64
CA ARG A 89 5.09 -0.21 14.73
C ARG A 89 3.81 -0.88 14.24
N LEU A 90 3.34 -1.84 15.00
CA LEU A 90 1.99 -2.37 14.90
C LEU A 90 1.02 -1.48 15.69
N LYS A 91 -0.19 -1.33 15.15
CA LYS A 91 -1.26 -0.58 15.82
C LYS A 91 -1.88 -1.41 16.95
N ASP A 92 -2.07 -0.79 18.11
CA ASP A 92 -2.99 -1.27 19.14
C ASP A 92 -4.41 -0.82 18.78
N LYS A 93 -5.30 -1.77 18.49
CA LYS A 93 -6.63 -1.51 17.95
C LYS A 93 -7.70 -1.99 18.94
N LEU A 94 -8.85 -1.31 18.95
CA LEU A 94 -10.01 -1.73 19.74
C LEU A 94 -10.61 -3.04 19.22
N GLY A 95 -10.71 -3.20 17.90
CA GLY A 95 -11.24 -4.38 17.23
C GLY A 95 -10.36 -4.90 16.11
N ASN A 96 -10.73 -6.03 15.52
CA ASN A 96 -9.99 -6.69 14.43
C ASN A 96 -8.50 -6.89 14.76
N ARG A 97 -8.21 -7.33 15.98
CA ARG A 97 -6.83 -7.44 16.50
C ARG A 97 -6.04 -8.56 15.84
N SER A 98 -6.70 -9.58 15.33
CA SER A 98 -6.06 -10.67 14.59
C SER A 98 -5.48 -10.24 13.24
N ASN A 99 -6.02 -9.17 12.65
CA ASN A 99 -5.46 -8.58 11.43
C ASN A 99 -4.43 -7.52 11.81
N ALA A 100 -3.14 -7.82 11.62
CA ALA A 100 -2.07 -6.87 11.89
C ALA A 100 -2.23 -5.61 11.03
N SER A 101 -2.05 -4.44 11.64
CA SER A 101 -1.99 -3.15 10.95
C SER A 101 -0.75 -2.40 11.41
N SER A 102 -0.03 -1.81 10.49
CA SER A 102 1.25 -1.15 10.78
C SER A 102 1.28 0.30 10.32
N GLU A 103 2.18 1.07 10.92
CA GLU A 103 2.67 2.31 10.37
C GLU A 103 3.89 2.00 9.52
N VAL A 104 3.96 2.61 8.34
CA VAL A 104 5.02 2.35 7.36
C VAL A 104 5.56 3.65 6.81
N GLU A 105 6.87 3.75 6.73
CA GLU A 105 7.57 4.76 5.93
C GLU A 105 8.12 4.13 4.66
N PHE A 106 7.96 4.83 3.55
CA PHE A 106 8.60 4.53 2.28
C PHE A 106 9.85 5.38 2.13
N VAL A 107 10.96 4.74 1.85
CA VAL A 107 12.25 5.39 1.56
C VAL A 107 12.70 4.94 0.18
N ASN A 108 12.35 5.72 -0.83
CA ASN A 108 12.60 5.40 -2.24
C ASN A 108 12.06 4.01 -2.64
N ALA A 109 10.91 3.60 -2.10
CA ALA A 109 10.31 2.32 -2.47
C ALA A 109 9.91 2.32 -3.95
N ILE A 110 10.29 1.29 -4.67
CA ILE A 110 9.99 1.14 -6.10
C ILE A 110 8.56 0.63 -6.25
N GLY A 111 7.79 1.28 -7.12
CA GLY A 111 6.43 0.88 -7.46
C GLY A 111 6.13 1.12 -8.94
N GLU A 112 5.08 0.46 -9.40
CA GLU A 112 4.52 0.61 -10.74
C GLU A 112 3.16 1.28 -10.64
N MET A 113 2.87 2.25 -11.50
CA MET A 113 1.56 2.90 -11.53
C MET A 113 0.50 1.92 -12.04
N VAL A 114 -0.63 1.86 -11.36
CA VAL A 114 -1.80 1.05 -11.71
C VAL A 114 -2.96 1.97 -12.05
N GLY A 115 -3.63 1.72 -13.15
CA GLY A 115 -4.72 2.55 -13.65
C GLY A 115 -4.24 3.86 -14.27
N ASP A 116 -5.18 4.79 -14.46
CA ASP A 116 -4.91 6.07 -15.10
C ASP A 116 -4.18 7.04 -14.15
N PRO A 117 -3.23 7.84 -14.65
CA PRO A 117 -2.58 8.90 -13.89
C PRO A 117 -3.59 9.88 -13.29
N GLY A 118 -3.41 10.25 -12.02
CA GLY A 118 -4.33 11.13 -11.29
C GLY A 118 -5.66 10.50 -10.85
N ALA A 119 -5.95 9.26 -11.26
CA ALA A 119 -7.19 8.54 -10.90
C ALA A 119 -7.00 7.54 -9.76
N GLY A 120 -6.02 7.73 -8.89
CA GLY A 120 -5.62 6.76 -7.88
C GLY A 120 -6.74 6.33 -6.92
N VAL A 121 -7.61 7.26 -6.52
CA VAL A 121 -8.76 6.93 -5.65
C VAL A 121 -9.71 5.99 -6.37
N LYS A 122 -10.05 6.27 -7.63
CA LYS A 122 -10.93 5.40 -8.43
C LYS A 122 -10.34 4.00 -8.55
N THR A 123 -9.07 3.91 -8.86
CA THR A 123 -8.35 2.63 -9.04
C THR A 123 -8.34 1.78 -7.77
N ILE A 124 -8.02 2.38 -6.60
CA ILE A 124 -7.93 1.61 -5.35
C ILE A 124 -9.31 1.22 -4.79
N MET A 125 -10.38 1.87 -5.22
CA MET A 125 -11.74 1.60 -4.73
C MET A 125 -12.22 0.19 -5.05
N ASP A 126 -11.74 -0.45 -6.09
CA ASP A 126 -12.07 -1.85 -6.39
C ASP A 126 -11.62 -2.77 -5.25
N MET A 127 -10.38 -2.59 -4.76
CA MET A 127 -9.88 -3.34 -3.61
C MET A 127 -10.62 -2.95 -2.32
N VAL A 128 -10.91 -1.66 -2.11
CA VAL A 128 -11.67 -1.19 -0.94
C VAL A 128 -13.06 -1.82 -0.90
N THR A 129 -13.72 -1.98 -2.03
CA THR A 129 -15.05 -2.61 -2.10
C THR A 129 -15.02 -4.05 -1.63
N LEU A 130 -13.99 -4.82 -2.02
CA LEU A 130 -13.80 -6.20 -1.55
C LEU A 130 -13.55 -6.25 -0.03
N THR A 131 -12.68 -5.38 0.50
CA THR A 131 -12.41 -5.36 1.95
C THR A 131 -13.61 -4.90 2.78
N ARG A 132 -14.48 -4.05 2.23
CA ARG A 132 -15.75 -3.68 2.87
C ARG A 132 -16.72 -4.84 2.96
N LEU A 133 -16.78 -5.67 1.92
CA LEU A 133 -17.58 -6.90 1.94
C LEU A 133 -17.09 -7.82 3.04
N ASP A 134 -15.78 -8.04 3.16
CA ASP A 134 -15.18 -8.84 4.23
C ASP A 134 -15.54 -8.31 5.62
N CYS A 135 -15.49 -6.98 5.81
CA CYS A 135 -15.90 -6.36 7.08
C CYS A 135 -17.39 -6.57 7.38
N ALA A 136 -18.27 -6.50 6.38
CA ALA A 136 -19.69 -6.73 6.56
C ALA A 136 -19.97 -8.19 6.97
N VAL A 137 -19.33 -9.15 6.30
CA VAL A 137 -19.42 -10.58 6.64
C VAL A 137 -18.91 -10.83 8.06
N ALA A 138 -17.74 -10.31 8.42
CA ALA A 138 -17.15 -10.47 9.75
C ALA A 138 -18.01 -9.85 10.87
N SER A 139 -18.78 -8.80 10.55
CA SER A 139 -19.68 -8.13 11.53
C SER A 139 -21.01 -8.87 11.70
N SER A 140 -21.35 -9.78 10.80
CA SER A 140 -22.59 -10.58 10.83
C SER A 140 -22.41 -11.98 11.44
N ALA A 141 -21.19 -12.38 11.72
CA ALA A 141 -20.83 -13.66 12.33
C ALA A 141 -20.75 -13.56 13.86
#